data_57ee68b97b748973adb053d087888cc3
#
_entry.id   57ee68b97b748973adb053d087888cc3
#
_cell.length_a   1.000
_cell.length_b   1.000
_cell.length_c   1.000
_cell.angle_alpha   90.00
_cell.angle_beta   90.00
_cell.angle_gamma   90.00
#
_symmetry.space_group_name_H-M   'P 1'
#
loop_
_entity.id
_entity.type
_entity.pdbx_description
1 polymer ?
#
loop_
_entity_poly.entity_id
_entity_poly.type
_entity_poly.pdbx_seq_one_letter_code
_entity_poly.pdbx_strand_id
1 'polypeptide(L)'
;PGNGFSGGAVVGPGKAIDTNKYYVVFLDALGLWGTSKPSDGLGRKFPAYSYFDMVQSNYRLLRDHLKIAQVEVATGVSMGATQSWVWGVMHSPSGFVKAIMPIGGTTASDGDDPIGAWTFLLAQAAIESDPKWRATNGNYYHLPVDQHPKQGLQFMWSRLQLTGFTFPVRSATPWENIQREVFFWEPKGNQNAAWIARVKNEDPVDFWY
;
A
#
# COMPACT_ATOMS: atom_id res chain seq x y z
N PRO A 1 3.22 14.05 0.69
CA PRO A 1 4.36 13.40 0.10
C PRO A 1 4.20 11.91 0.24
N GLY A 2 4.00 11.23 -0.91
CA GLY A 2 3.76 9.80 -1.00
C GLY A 2 4.78 9.01 -0.22
N ASN A 3 4.27 8.20 0.66
CA ASN A 3 5.11 7.53 1.64
C ASN A 3 5.65 6.22 1.11
N GLY A 4 6.92 6.04 1.26
CA GLY A 4 7.52 4.74 1.39
C GLY A 4 8.10 4.12 0.13
N PHE A 5 7.51 4.23 -1.03
CA PHE A 5 8.22 4.07 -2.28
C PHE A 5 8.54 5.45 -2.83
N SER A 6 9.45 6.13 -2.17
CA SER A 6 10.06 7.28 -2.81
C SER A 6 10.73 6.74 -4.07
N GLY A 7 10.18 7.08 -5.22
CA GLY A 7 10.83 6.81 -6.51
C GLY A 7 12.23 7.42 -6.60
N GLY A 8 12.75 7.93 -5.50
CA GLY A 8 14.03 8.59 -5.39
C GLY A 8 15.23 7.79 -5.87
N ALA A 9 15.13 6.45 -5.88
CA ALA A 9 16.17 5.63 -6.50
C ALA A 9 16.15 5.73 -8.03
N VAL A 10 14.97 5.80 -8.66
CA VAL A 10 14.79 5.71 -10.11
C VAL A 10 14.27 7.00 -10.76
N VAL A 11 13.72 7.93 -9.98
CA VAL A 11 13.18 9.22 -10.43
C VAL A 11 14.11 10.35 -10.01
N GLY A 12 14.46 11.23 -10.93
CA GLY A 12 15.29 12.40 -10.68
C GLY A 12 16.08 12.80 -11.92
N PRO A 13 16.80 13.93 -11.86
CA PRO A 13 17.65 14.38 -12.96
C PRO A 13 18.67 13.31 -13.37
N GLY A 14 18.67 12.91 -14.64
CA GLY A 14 19.61 11.92 -15.19
C GLY A 14 19.36 10.48 -14.74
N LYS A 15 18.28 10.19 -14.01
CA LYS A 15 17.88 8.83 -13.61
C LYS A 15 17.04 8.14 -14.68
N ALA A 16 16.65 6.88 -14.42
CA ALA A 16 15.83 6.08 -15.34
C ALA A 16 14.54 6.81 -15.73
N ILE A 17 13.89 7.48 -14.77
CA ILE A 17 12.79 8.43 -15.00
C ILE A 17 13.37 9.83 -14.79
N ASP A 18 13.82 10.42 -15.90
CA ASP A 18 14.57 11.67 -15.89
C ASP A 18 13.64 12.88 -15.78
N THR A 19 13.65 13.56 -14.65
CA THR A 19 12.83 14.76 -14.40
C THR A 19 13.27 15.99 -15.21
N ASN A 20 14.41 15.95 -15.91
CA ASN A 20 14.75 16.97 -16.91
C ASN A 20 13.93 16.80 -18.21
N LYS A 21 13.33 15.61 -18.43
CA LYS A 21 12.59 15.26 -19.63
C LYS A 21 11.10 15.09 -19.38
N TYR A 22 10.73 14.65 -18.18
CA TYR A 22 9.36 14.28 -17.83
C TYR A 22 8.86 15.07 -16.61
N TYR A 23 7.63 15.53 -16.70
CA TYR A 23 6.87 15.93 -15.53
C TYR A 23 6.34 14.67 -14.84
N VAL A 24 6.76 14.44 -13.59
CA VAL A 24 6.41 13.22 -12.86
C VAL A 24 5.38 13.55 -11.78
N VAL A 25 4.28 12.82 -11.79
CA VAL A 25 3.22 12.92 -10.78
C VAL A 25 3.21 11.63 -9.96
N PHE A 26 3.40 11.75 -8.65
CA PHE A 26 3.20 10.66 -7.71
C PHE A 26 1.77 10.70 -7.21
N LEU A 27 1.04 9.62 -7.44
CA LEU A 27 -0.36 9.48 -7.07
C LEU A 27 -0.47 8.51 -5.89
N ASP A 28 -1.09 8.96 -4.82
CA ASP A 28 -1.47 8.07 -3.73
C ASP A 28 -2.73 7.28 -4.10
N ALA A 29 -2.82 6.06 -3.61
CA ALA A 29 -3.98 5.21 -3.82
C ALA A 29 -5.15 5.62 -2.92
N LEU A 30 -6.36 5.65 -3.46
CA LEU A 30 -7.59 5.82 -2.68
C LEU A 30 -7.61 4.82 -1.52
N GLY A 31 -8.02 5.26 -0.36
CA GLY A 31 -8.06 4.45 0.85
C GLY A 31 -6.79 4.49 1.69
N LEU A 32 -5.69 5.07 1.19
CA LEU A 32 -4.40 5.08 1.88
C LEU A 32 -3.75 6.47 1.85
N TRP A 33 -2.85 6.70 2.78
CA TRP A 33 -1.94 7.85 2.90
C TRP A 33 -2.59 9.23 2.76
N GLY A 34 -2.30 9.97 1.71
CA GLY A 34 -2.75 11.35 1.49
C GLY A 34 -4.10 11.47 0.78
N THR A 35 -4.75 10.35 0.44
CA THR A 35 -6.08 10.36 -0.19
C THR A 35 -7.20 10.23 0.83
N SER A 36 -8.45 10.33 0.37
CA SER A 36 -9.62 9.98 1.18
C SER A 36 -9.53 8.53 1.61
N LYS A 37 -9.70 8.26 2.89
CA LYS A 37 -9.50 6.95 3.50
C LYS A 37 -10.47 6.71 4.67
N PRO A 38 -10.66 5.47 5.10
CA PRO A 38 -11.56 5.13 6.19
C PRO A 38 -11.32 5.94 7.47
N SER A 39 -10.06 6.16 7.86
CA SER A 39 -9.70 6.90 9.06
C SER A 39 -10.03 8.40 9.03
N ASP A 40 -10.40 8.95 7.87
CA ASP A 40 -10.83 10.35 7.74
C ASP A 40 -12.25 10.62 8.31
N GLY A 41 -12.85 9.64 8.99
CA GLY A 41 -14.09 9.81 9.74
C GLY A 41 -15.20 8.82 9.39
N LEU A 42 -15.11 8.09 8.30
CA LEU A 42 -16.11 7.09 7.92
C LEU A 42 -15.85 5.71 8.58
N GLY A 43 -14.60 5.41 8.92
CA GLY A 43 -14.24 4.11 9.50
C GLY A 43 -14.79 2.96 8.65
N ARG A 44 -15.43 2.00 9.28
CA ARG A 44 -16.08 0.85 8.62
C ARG A 44 -17.31 1.20 7.75
N LYS A 45 -17.71 2.46 7.69
CA LYS A 45 -18.73 2.95 6.75
C LYS A 45 -18.13 3.52 5.47
N PHE A 46 -16.82 3.48 5.33
CA PHE A 46 -16.16 3.89 4.09
C PHE A 46 -16.67 3.00 2.95
N PRO A 47 -17.01 3.55 1.77
CA PRO A 47 -17.49 2.76 0.65
C PRO A 47 -16.48 1.69 0.22
N ALA A 48 -16.95 0.52 -0.15
CA ALA A 48 -16.12 -0.47 -0.83
C ALA A 48 -15.60 0.11 -2.16
N TYR A 49 -14.35 -0.13 -2.47
CA TYR A 49 -13.70 0.38 -3.67
C TYR A 49 -12.75 -0.68 -4.26
N SER A 50 -12.44 -0.50 -5.52
CA SER A 50 -11.61 -1.39 -6.30
C SER A 50 -10.42 -0.65 -6.92
N TYR A 51 -9.53 -1.37 -7.57
CA TYR A 51 -8.46 -0.76 -8.38
C TYR A 51 -9.00 0.12 -9.51
N PHE A 52 -10.18 -0.19 -10.04
CA PHE A 52 -10.84 0.65 -11.05
C PHE A 52 -11.23 2.01 -10.47
N ASP A 53 -11.75 2.04 -9.24
CA ASP A 53 -12.10 3.29 -8.56
C ASP A 53 -10.86 4.12 -8.23
N MET A 54 -9.78 3.47 -7.78
CA MET A 54 -8.49 4.12 -7.54
C MET A 54 -7.97 4.80 -8.79
N VAL A 55 -7.94 4.08 -9.91
CA VAL A 55 -7.46 4.61 -11.19
C VAL A 55 -8.40 5.69 -11.72
N GLN A 56 -9.71 5.50 -11.62
CA GLN A 56 -10.66 6.48 -12.08
C GLN A 56 -10.59 7.79 -11.28
N SER A 57 -10.40 7.73 -9.97
CA SER A 57 -10.21 8.94 -9.15
C SER A 57 -8.94 9.69 -9.54
N ASN A 58 -7.84 8.97 -9.72
CA ASN A 58 -6.57 9.52 -10.17
C ASN A 58 -6.63 10.08 -11.59
N TYR A 59 -7.35 9.42 -12.51
CA TYR A 59 -7.60 9.94 -13.85
C TYR A 59 -8.32 11.28 -13.83
N ARG A 60 -9.36 11.41 -12.99
CA ARG A 60 -10.09 12.67 -12.86
C ARG A 60 -9.19 13.78 -12.28
N LEU A 61 -8.34 13.45 -11.29
CA LEU A 61 -7.34 14.38 -10.77
C LEU A 61 -6.41 14.89 -11.88
N LEU A 62 -5.84 13.99 -12.67
CA LEU A 62 -4.91 14.35 -13.73
C LEU A 62 -5.61 15.17 -14.83
N ARG A 63 -6.73 14.69 -15.34
CA ARG A 63 -7.43 15.31 -16.46
C ARG A 63 -8.19 16.57 -16.07
N ASP A 64 -9.02 16.45 -15.00
CA ASP A 64 -10.01 17.48 -14.70
C ASP A 64 -9.44 18.60 -13.82
N HIS A 65 -8.48 18.27 -12.93
CA HIS A 65 -7.87 19.24 -12.03
C HIS A 65 -6.51 19.73 -12.53
N LEU A 66 -5.58 18.83 -12.83
CA LEU A 66 -4.24 19.19 -13.29
C LEU A 66 -4.19 19.51 -14.80
N LYS A 67 -5.28 19.29 -15.57
CA LYS A 67 -5.39 19.58 -16.99
C LYS A 67 -4.35 18.85 -17.85
N ILE A 68 -3.92 17.69 -17.42
CA ILE A 68 -2.99 16.83 -18.16
C ILE A 68 -3.77 16.21 -19.32
N ALA A 69 -3.32 16.46 -20.54
CA ALA A 69 -3.97 15.96 -21.76
C ALA A 69 -3.60 14.50 -22.05
N GLN A 70 -2.39 14.08 -21.67
CA GLN A 70 -1.87 12.75 -21.98
C GLN A 70 -0.77 12.35 -20.99
N VAL A 71 -0.71 11.06 -20.70
CA VAL A 71 0.32 10.42 -19.86
C VAL A 71 1.21 9.55 -20.72
N GLU A 72 2.51 9.82 -20.71
CA GLU A 72 3.49 9.03 -21.49
C GLU A 72 3.59 7.61 -20.95
N VAL A 73 3.73 7.46 -19.64
CA VAL A 73 3.85 6.16 -18.97
C VAL A 73 3.13 6.18 -17.64
N ALA A 74 2.25 5.22 -17.40
CA ALA A 74 1.74 4.91 -16.09
C ALA A 74 2.54 3.74 -15.51
N THR A 75 3.17 3.96 -14.35
CA THR A 75 4.06 2.96 -13.72
C THR A 75 3.85 2.89 -12.22
N GLY A 76 4.20 1.76 -11.64
CA GLY A 76 4.17 1.54 -10.20
C GLY A 76 4.72 0.18 -9.82
N VAL A 77 4.95 -0.01 -8.53
CA VAL A 77 5.49 -1.24 -7.96
C VAL A 77 4.43 -1.94 -7.12
N SER A 78 4.38 -3.27 -7.13
CA SER A 78 3.43 -4.08 -6.35
C SER A 78 1.98 -3.66 -6.62
N MET A 79 1.23 -3.18 -5.64
CA MET A 79 -0.12 -2.62 -5.81
C MET A 79 -0.16 -1.52 -6.90
N GLY A 80 0.87 -0.68 -6.99
CA GLY A 80 0.99 0.32 -8.06
C GLY A 80 1.18 -0.28 -9.44
N ALA A 81 1.78 -1.47 -9.55
CA ALA A 81 1.87 -2.21 -10.81
C ALA A 81 0.49 -2.76 -11.23
N THR A 82 -0.29 -3.28 -10.29
CA THR A 82 -1.68 -3.68 -10.55
C THR A 82 -2.51 -2.48 -11.04
N GLN A 83 -2.37 -1.32 -10.40
CA GLN A 83 -3.00 -0.10 -10.89
C GLN A 83 -2.50 0.30 -12.30
N SER A 84 -1.21 0.09 -12.61
CA SER A 84 -0.68 0.38 -13.96
C SER A 84 -1.37 -0.46 -15.03
N TRP A 85 -1.65 -1.73 -14.77
CA TRP A 85 -2.47 -2.56 -15.67
C TRP A 85 -3.86 -1.99 -15.85
N VAL A 86 -4.51 -1.58 -14.77
CA VAL A 86 -5.85 -0.96 -14.84
C VAL A 86 -5.82 0.36 -15.63
N TRP A 87 -4.77 1.18 -15.47
CA TRP A 87 -4.54 2.36 -16.31
C TRP A 87 -4.51 2.01 -17.80
N GLY A 88 -3.79 0.95 -18.17
CA GLY A 88 -3.73 0.46 -19.53
C GLY A 88 -5.10 0.06 -20.07
N VAL A 89 -5.84 -0.75 -19.32
CA VAL A 89 -7.15 -1.24 -19.73
C VAL A 89 -8.17 -0.10 -19.87
N MET A 90 -8.21 0.83 -18.90
CA MET A 90 -9.24 1.89 -18.87
C MET A 90 -8.93 3.06 -19.80
N HIS A 91 -7.68 3.46 -19.92
CA HIS A 91 -7.34 4.77 -20.49
C HIS A 91 -6.37 4.75 -21.68
N SER A 92 -5.78 3.59 -22.03
CA SER A 92 -5.03 3.47 -23.29
C SER A 92 -5.92 3.45 -24.52
N PRO A 93 -7.13 2.85 -24.52
CA PRO A 93 -8.01 2.90 -25.70
C PRO A 93 -8.42 4.30 -26.10
N SER A 94 -8.49 5.24 -25.15
CA SER A 94 -8.78 6.66 -25.44
C SER A 94 -7.54 7.46 -25.88
N GLY A 95 -6.35 6.86 -25.84
CA GLY A 95 -5.08 7.55 -26.07
C GLY A 95 -4.60 8.42 -24.91
N PHE A 96 -5.29 8.41 -23.76
CA PHE A 96 -4.86 9.20 -22.61
C PHE A 96 -3.57 8.65 -21.99
N VAL A 97 -3.40 7.34 -21.91
CA VAL A 97 -2.15 6.66 -21.48
C VAL A 97 -1.51 6.00 -22.70
N LYS A 98 -0.27 6.38 -23.01
CA LYS A 98 0.47 5.81 -24.14
C LYS A 98 1.08 4.45 -23.83
N ALA A 99 1.63 4.30 -22.65
CA ALA A 99 2.32 3.08 -22.22
C ALA A 99 2.12 2.81 -20.74
N ILE A 100 2.25 1.54 -20.37
CA ILE A 100 2.29 1.12 -18.97
C ILE A 100 3.61 0.41 -18.69
N MET A 101 4.12 0.56 -17.47
CA MET A 101 5.32 -0.15 -17.00
C MET A 101 5.05 -0.70 -15.60
N PRO A 102 4.30 -1.80 -15.48
CA PRO A 102 4.05 -2.44 -14.19
C PRO A 102 5.31 -3.16 -13.68
N ILE A 103 5.63 -3.00 -12.40
CA ILE A 103 6.83 -3.58 -11.79
C ILE A 103 6.43 -4.46 -10.61
N GLY A 104 6.60 -5.78 -10.73
CA GLY A 104 6.33 -6.71 -9.64
C GLY A 104 4.88 -6.74 -9.16
N GLY A 105 3.94 -6.64 -10.07
CA GLY A 105 2.50 -6.75 -9.82
C GLY A 105 1.87 -7.90 -10.61
N THR A 106 0.62 -8.20 -10.27
CA THR A 106 -0.19 -9.21 -10.96
C THR A 106 -1.38 -8.58 -11.67
N THR A 107 -1.86 -9.22 -12.72
CA THR A 107 -3.09 -8.83 -13.44
C THR A 107 -4.33 -9.52 -12.88
N ALA A 108 -4.15 -10.60 -12.13
CA ALA A 108 -5.21 -11.37 -11.49
C ALA A 108 -4.86 -11.57 -10.02
N SER A 109 -5.75 -11.17 -9.14
CA SER A 109 -5.61 -11.38 -7.69
C SER A 109 -6.56 -12.43 -7.15
N ASP A 110 -7.52 -12.88 -7.95
CA ASP A 110 -8.60 -13.76 -7.54
C ASP A 110 -8.55 -15.06 -8.35
N GLY A 111 -8.54 -16.20 -7.66
CA GLY A 111 -8.65 -17.52 -8.28
C GLY A 111 -7.37 -18.03 -8.95
N ASP A 112 -6.70 -17.21 -9.73
CA ASP A 112 -5.45 -17.59 -10.40
C ASP A 112 -4.19 -17.29 -9.56
N ASP A 113 -4.33 -16.51 -8.50
CA ASP A 113 -3.29 -16.29 -7.48
C ASP A 113 -3.85 -16.55 -6.07
N PRO A 114 -4.07 -17.80 -5.68
CA PRO A 114 -4.57 -18.13 -4.34
C PRO A 114 -3.64 -17.67 -3.23
N ILE A 115 -2.32 -17.57 -3.47
CA ILE A 115 -1.34 -17.11 -2.48
C ILE A 115 -1.53 -15.62 -2.22
N GLY A 116 -1.76 -14.82 -3.26
CA GLY A 116 -2.06 -13.39 -3.14
C GLY A 116 -3.35 -13.15 -2.36
N ALA A 117 -4.44 -13.82 -2.74
CA ALA A 117 -5.72 -13.73 -2.04
C ALA A 117 -5.59 -14.12 -0.56
N TRP A 118 -4.91 -15.24 -0.27
CA TRP A 118 -4.64 -15.67 1.11
C TRP A 118 -3.82 -14.64 1.90
N THR A 119 -2.90 -13.96 1.22
CA THR A 119 -2.08 -12.92 1.85
C THR A 119 -2.96 -11.79 2.38
N PHE A 120 -3.90 -11.31 1.58
CA PHE A 120 -4.82 -10.24 2.01
C PHE A 120 -5.81 -10.70 3.08
N LEU A 121 -6.43 -11.87 2.91
CA LEU A 121 -7.33 -12.44 3.92
C LEU A 121 -6.67 -12.61 5.28
N LEU A 122 -5.42 -13.08 5.31
CA LEU A 122 -4.69 -13.23 6.57
C LEU A 122 -4.23 -11.88 7.14
N ALA A 123 -3.97 -10.88 6.29
CA ALA A 123 -3.71 -9.51 6.75
C ALA A 123 -4.95 -8.92 7.43
N GLN A 124 -6.12 -9.07 6.82
CA GLN A 124 -7.38 -8.67 7.40
C GLN A 124 -7.66 -9.41 8.72
N ALA A 125 -7.52 -10.73 8.72
CA ALA A 125 -7.69 -11.56 9.92
C ALA A 125 -6.71 -11.18 11.05
N ALA A 126 -5.49 -10.76 10.71
CA ALA A 126 -4.53 -10.26 11.68
C ALA A 126 -5.03 -8.99 12.39
N ILE A 127 -5.58 -8.04 11.64
CA ILE A 127 -6.19 -6.82 12.21
C ILE A 127 -7.41 -7.20 13.07
N GLU A 128 -8.29 -8.07 12.57
CA GLU A 128 -9.47 -8.51 13.28
C GLU A 128 -9.17 -9.35 14.54
N SER A 129 -7.99 -9.94 14.63
CA SER A 129 -7.54 -10.68 15.82
C SER A 129 -7.23 -9.80 17.03
N ASP A 130 -7.00 -8.50 16.80
CA ASP A 130 -6.70 -7.55 17.87
C ASP A 130 -7.88 -7.47 18.87
N PRO A 131 -7.66 -7.68 20.17
CA PRO A 131 -8.72 -7.60 21.17
C PRO A 131 -9.47 -6.26 21.18
N LYS A 132 -8.78 -5.16 20.90
CA LYS A 132 -9.36 -3.82 20.84
C LYS A 132 -10.24 -3.64 19.61
N TRP A 133 -9.83 -4.23 18.46
CA TRP A 133 -10.67 -4.28 17.27
C TRP A 133 -11.96 -5.07 17.54
N ARG A 134 -11.83 -6.25 18.13
CA ARG A 134 -13.00 -7.10 18.44
C ARG A 134 -13.96 -6.43 19.42
N ALA A 135 -13.45 -5.81 20.48
CA ALA A 135 -14.25 -5.13 21.48
C ALA A 135 -15.08 -3.97 20.90
N THR A 136 -14.60 -3.35 19.84
CA THR A 136 -15.23 -2.19 19.20
C THR A 136 -15.86 -2.51 17.83
N ASN A 137 -15.72 -3.74 17.36
CA ASN A 137 -16.08 -4.14 16.00
C ASN A 137 -15.46 -3.21 14.94
N GLY A 138 -14.20 -2.81 15.14
CA GLY A 138 -13.47 -1.88 14.29
C GLY A 138 -13.93 -0.41 14.36
N ASN A 139 -14.81 -0.06 15.30
CA ASN A 139 -15.28 1.32 15.51
C ASN A 139 -14.68 1.90 16.80
N TYR A 140 -13.38 2.17 16.80
CA TYR A 140 -12.59 2.55 17.96
C TYR A 140 -12.26 4.05 18.06
N TYR A 141 -12.75 4.90 17.14
CA TYR A 141 -12.38 6.32 17.09
C TYR A 141 -12.85 7.15 18.29
N HIS A 142 -13.78 6.62 19.07
CA HIS A 142 -14.20 7.21 20.33
C HIS A 142 -13.20 6.97 21.48
N LEU A 143 -12.21 6.10 21.26
CA LEU A 143 -11.17 5.78 22.23
C LEU A 143 -9.93 6.68 22.04
N PRO A 144 -9.14 6.92 23.10
CA PRO A 144 -7.81 7.53 22.97
C PRO A 144 -6.91 6.74 21.99
N VAL A 145 -6.02 7.45 21.31
CA VAL A 145 -5.16 6.87 20.25
C VAL A 145 -4.29 5.70 20.72
N ASP A 146 -3.85 5.74 21.97
CA ASP A 146 -3.07 4.65 22.60
C ASP A 146 -3.89 3.38 22.82
N GLN A 147 -5.22 3.48 22.75
CA GLN A 147 -6.15 2.36 22.85
C GLN A 147 -6.59 1.82 21.47
N HIS A 148 -6.12 2.40 20.37
CA HIS A 148 -6.42 1.89 19.04
C HIS A 148 -5.78 0.50 18.79
N PRO A 149 -6.35 -0.34 17.90
CA PRO A 149 -5.94 -1.74 17.69
C PRO A 149 -4.63 -1.87 16.89
N LYS A 150 -3.51 -1.43 17.45
CA LYS A 150 -2.20 -1.42 16.78
C LYS A 150 -1.51 -2.78 16.72
N GLN A 151 -1.89 -3.74 17.56
CA GLN A 151 -1.31 -5.07 17.59
C GLN A 151 -1.68 -5.86 16.33
N GLY A 152 -2.95 -5.79 15.93
CA GLY A 152 -3.41 -6.41 14.69
C GLY A 152 -2.68 -5.87 13.46
N LEU A 153 -2.49 -4.55 13.40
CA LEU A 153 -1.72 -3.90 12.35
C LEU A 153 -0.25 -4.36 12.34
N GLN A 154 0.36 -4.52 13.50
CA GLN A 154 1.72 -5.05 13.63
C GLN A 154 1.83 -6.49 13.09
N PHE A 155 0.88 -7.35 13.42
CA PHE A 155 0.84 -8.72 12.90
C PHE A 155 0.63 -8.76 11.38
N MET A 156 -0.24 -7.91 10.86
CA MET A 156 -0.43 -7.77 9.41
C MET A 156 0.89 -7.43 8.71
N TRP A 157 1.62 -6.43 9.18
CA TRP A 157 2.90 -6.04 8.60
C TRP A 157 3.96 -7.14 8.73
N SER A 158 4.07 -7.79 9.89
CA SER A 158 5.00 -8.90 10.09
C SER A 158 4.77 -10.01 9.07
N ARG A 159 3.50 -10.32 8.80
CA ARG A 159 3.14 -11.32 7.82
C ARG A 159 3.46 -10.90 6.39
N LEU A 160 3.18 -9.67 6.02
CA LEU A 160 3.53 -9.16 4.69
C LEU A 160 5.04 -9.23 4.43
N GLN A 161 5.86 -8.95 5.43
CA GLN A 161 7.30 -9.11 5.35
C GLN A 161 7.71 -10.58 5.10
N LEU A 162 7.07 -11.53 5.79
CA LEU A 162 7.35 -12.96 5.60
C LEU A 162 7.04 -13.45 4.19
N THR A 163 6.00 -12.93 3.56
CA THR A 163 5.59 -13.33 2.21
C THR A 163 6.28 -12.56 1.09
N GLY A 164 6.83 -11.39 1.40
CA GLY A 164 7.47 -10.51 0.43
C GLY A 164 8.83 -10.97 -0.10
N PHE A 165 9.43 -12.01 0.50
CA PHE A 165 10.76 -12.50 0.12
C PHE A 165 10.73 -13.96 -0.31
N THR A 166 11.61 -14.33 -1.24
CA THR A 166 11.79 -15.72 -1.67
C THR A 166 12.39 -16.57 -0.54
N PHE A 167 12.13 -17.86 -0.55
CA PHE A 167 12.64 -18.79 0.47
C PHE A 167 14.18 -18.74 0.62
N PRO A 168 15.00 -18.72 -0.45
CA PRO A 168 16.45 -18.61 -0.32
C PRO A 168 16.89 -17.33 0.41
N VAL A 169 16.26 -16.18 0.15
CA VAL A 169 16.57 -14.93 0.85
C VAL A 169 16.22 -15.05 2.32
N ARG A 170 15.06 -15.61 2.65
CA ARG A 170 14.64 -15.82 4.04
C ARG A 170 15.55 -16.77 4.81
N SER A 171 15.95 -17.88 4.18
CA SER A 171 16.83 -18.88 4.81
C SER A 171 18.27 -18.38 5.00
N ALA A 172 18.72 -17.44 4.17
CA ALA A 172 20.03 -16.81 4.28
C ALA A 172 20.05 -15.60 5.21
N THR A 173 18.88 -15.09 5.64
CA THR A 173 18.80 -13.92 6.52
C THR A 173 19.13 -14.32 7.95
N PRO A 174 20.12 -13.66 8.61
CA PRO A 174 20.43 -13.91 10.01
C PRO A 174 19.23 -13.72 10.93
N TRP A 175 19.13 -14.52 11.99
CA TRP A 175 17.98 -14.51 12.90
C TRP A 175 17.74 -13.13 13.53
N GLU A 176 18.79 -12.40 13.86
CA GLU A 176 18.67 -11.05 14.41
C GLU A 176 18.01 -10.06 13.42
N ASN A 177 18.25 -10.24 12.13
CA ASN A 177 17.62 -9.44 11.08
C ASN A 177 16.15 -9.84 10.92
N ILE A 178 15.83 -11.14 10.99
CA ILE A 178 14.45 -11.62 10.99
C ILE A 178 13.68 -11.04 12.18
N GLN A 179 14.27 -11.08 13.37
CA GLN A 179 13.66 -10.48 14.56
C GLN A 179 13.39 -8.99 14.37
N ARG A 180 14.33 -8.25 13.80
CA ARG A 180 14.20 -6.82 13.57
C ARG A 180 13.19 -6.48 12.48
N GLU A 181 13.24 -7.21 11.36
CA GLU A 181 12.48 -6.87 10.15
C GLU A 181 11.07 -7.48 10.14
N VAL A 182 10.92 -8.67 10.70
CA VAL A 182 9.64 -9.39 10.69
C VAL A 182 8.85 -9.14 11.96
N PHE A 183 9.51 -9.24 13.12
CA PHE A 183 8.86 -9.08 14.42
C PHE A 183 9.07 -7.69 15.02
N PHE A 184 9.85 -6.86 14.37
CA PHE A 184 10.13 -5.49 14.82
C PHE A 184 10.76 -5.41 16.22
N TRP A 185 11.57 -6.40 16.53
CA TRP A 185 12.30 -6.48 17.79
C TRP A 185 13.79 -6.19 17.56
N GLU A 186 14.36 -5.38 18.42
CA GLU A 186 15.81 -5.24 18.47
C GLU A 186 16.46 -6.52 19.03
N PRO A 187 17.76 -6.79 18.76
CA PRO A 187 18.44 -8.01 19.16
C PRO A 187 18.39 -8.35 20.66
N LYS A 188 17.99 -7.43 21.51
CA LYS A 188 17.83 -7.64 22.96
C LYS A 188 16.36 -7.73 23.43
N GLY A 189 15.44 -8.00 22.50
CA GLY A 189 14.00 -8.12 22.83
C GLY A 189 13.23 -6.81 22.88
N ASN A 190 13.85 -5.68 22.52
CA ASN A 190 13.16 -4.40 22.42
C ASN A 190 12.51 -4.25 21.06
N GLN A 191 11.35 -3.59 21.02
CA GLN A 191 10.69 -3.27 19.75
C GLN A 191 11.51 -2.27 18.93
N ASN A 192 11.58 -2.48 17.61
CA ASN A 192 12.25 -1.57 16.72
C ASN A 192 11.57 -0.20 16.72
N ALA A 193 12.29 0.85 17.12
CA ALA A 193 11.76 2.20 17.25
C ALA A 193 11.22 2.77 15.92
N ALA A 194 11.85 2.47 14.79
CA ALA A 194 11.38 2.92 13.48
C ALA A 194 10.04 2.28 13.11
N TRP A 195 9.85 1.02 13.47
CA TRP A 195 8.59 0.33 13.29
C TRP A 195 7.49 0.85 14.20
N ILE A 196 7.79 1.06 15.48
CA ILE A 196 6.84 1.66 16.43
C ILE A 196 6.36 3.01 15.90
N ALA A 197 7.27 3.85 15.40
CA ALA A 197 6.93 5.13 14.80
C ALA A 197 6.02 4.98 13.57
N ARG A 198 6.27 3.99 12.72
CA ARG A 198 5.43 3.70 11.56
C ARG A 198 4.01 3.28 11.97
N VAL A 199 3.89 2.23 12.79
CA VAL A 199 2.58 1.72 13.25
C VAL A 199 1.79 2.77 14.04
N LYS A 200 2.48 3.66 14.77
CA LYS A 200 1.84 4.76 15.49
C LYS A 200 1.08 5.71 14.56
N ASN A 201 1.59 5.94 13.36
CA ASN A 201 1.05 6.90 12.41
C ASN A 201 0.09 6.27 11.38
N GLU A 202 -0.03 4.95 11.36
CA GLU A 202 -0.95 4.24 10.47
C GLU A 202 -2.22 3.83 11.21
N ASP A 203 -3.35 3.84 10.52
CA ASP A 203 -4.63 3.43 11.10
C ASP A 203 -5.02 2.02 10.62
N PRO A 204 -5.35 1.10 11.53
CA PRO A 204 -5.70 -0.27 11.17
C PRO A 204 -6.86 -0.40 10.19
N VAL A 205 -7.86 0.48 10.26
CA VAL A 205 -9.02 0.42 9.37
C VAL A 205 -8.67 0.76 7.93
N ASP A 206 -7.64 1.58 7.70
CA ASP A 206 -7.17 1.92 6.34
C ASP A 206 -6.56 0.69 5.64
N PHE A 207 -6.03 -0.26 6.41
CA PHE A 207 -5.47 -1.52 5.90
C PHE A 207 -6.44 -2.70 5.98
N TRP A 208 -7.57 -2.55 6.64
CA TRP A 208 -8.61 -3.57 6.69
C TRP A 208 -9.43 -3.60 5.39
N TYR A 209 -9.59 -2.48 4.72
CA TYR A 209 -10.19 -2.36 3.40
C TYR A 209 -9.20 -2.78 2.31
#